data_a0e21d07f70446d9548078092cf235a9
#
_entry.id   a0e21d07f70446d9548078092cf235a9
#
_cell.length_a   1.000
_cell.length_b   1.000
_cell.length_c   1.000
_cell.angle_alpha   90.00
_cell.angle_beta   90.00
_cell.angle_gamma   90.00
#
_symmetry.space_group_name_H-M   'P 1'
#
loop_
_entity.id
_entity.type
_entity.pdbx_description
1 polymer ?
#
loop_
_entity_poly.entity_id
_entity_poly.type
_entity_poly.pdbx_seq_one_letter_code
_entity_poly.pdbx_strand_id
1 'polypeptide(L)'
;MALLTISTALNPVKFSLMSDAVPAIVGFHGIGKSQLAMQIAESLGWAYFHIDVNLLKEGEIGGLPVTSEMGRAAEELPEFLTKVVKAASKQEANEDNYNKVVGTLKNKLSEIKKDNSKRVVTKYATYHTLAAIEEYCNANPEAHVLLFLDEFNRAENVVMQEAMNLILNREINGWEMPANVHLLLGMNPSKDFEEFKDKADIDYMVTDMDKAQLDRFRLFFIDADLSTWVNWAMEPIETGDGKFKSRIHQDIVEFITVNPECLNQPDSNDDITPSSRSWERLNKTYELLQTTKYTQSDLYNICRGDLGRTVATQFTQFLADNRDPIIKPQEIFIPNEKKQNINGKNVTTYKPLNEEQIKRIRSGNTYPRMMMIVKNCVRYVIEHKNNKYMAERLVDVITLLPRDLMTMVMTSLYKEHRSTHNALCNWPKYIEEYEALERLVR
;
A
#
# COMPACT_ATOMS: atom_id res chain seq x y z
N MET A 1 -23.43 -2.59 -4.76
CA MET A 1 -22.59 -1.37 -5.00
C MET A 1 -21.37 -1.78 -5.82
N ALA A 2 -20.78 -0.87 -6.60
CA ALA A 2 -19.50 -1.18 -7.23
C ALA A 2 -18.42 -1.26 -6.14
N LEU A 3 -17.57 -2.29 -6.21
CA LEU A 3 -16.42 -2.44 -5.33
C LEU A 3 -15.45 -1.25 -5.54
N LEU A 4 -14.80 -0.83 -4.48
CA LEU A 4 -13.78 0.23 -4.56
C LEU A 4 -12.48 -0.34 -5.11
N THR A 5 -11.68 0.49 -5.74
CA THR A 5 -10.28 0.20 -6.03
C THR A 5 -9.39 0.72 -4.89
N ILE A 6 -8.13 0.31 -4.82
CA ILE A 6 -7.19 0.84 -3.82
C ILE A 6 -7.12 2.37 -3.90
N SER A 7 -7.05 2.93 -5.10
CA SER A 7 -6.97 4.38 -5.31
C SER A 7 -8.23 5.13 -4.87
N THR A 8 -9.42 4.56 -5.10
CA THR A 8 -10.69 5.18 -4.70
C THR A 8 -11.02 4.98 -3.23
N ALA A 9 -10.48 3.95 -2.58
CA ALA A 9 -10.66 3.67 -1.16
C ALA A 9 -9.80 4.56 -0.25
N LEU A 10 -8.67 5.06 -0.73
CA LEU A 10 -7.68 5.79 0.06
C LEU A 10 -8.29 6.96 0.83
N ASN A 11 -9.00 7.86 0.17
CA ASN A 11 -9.58 9.03 0.83
C ASN A 11 -10.74 8.69 1.78
N PRO A 12 -11.73 7.86 1.42
CA PRO A 12 -12.77 7.45 2.36
C PRO A 12 -12.25 6.78 3.62
N VAL A 13 -11.21 5.93 3.52
CA VAL A 13 -10.59 5.30 4.68
C VAL A 13 -9.85 6.34 5.54
N LYS A 14 -9.09 7.27 4.93
CA LYS A 14 -8.45 8.39 5.64
C LYS A 14 -9.46 9.22 6.43
N PHE A 15 -10.54 9.66 5.80
CA PHE A 15 -11.58 10.45 6.48
C PHE A 15 -12.24 9.67 7.62
N SER A 16 -12.37 8.34 7.48
CA SER A 16 -12.88 7.50 8.55
C SER A 16 -11.95 7.48 9.75
N LEU A 17 -10.65 7.31 9.54
CA LEU A 17 -9.64 7.35 10.59
C LEU A 17 -9.60 8.73 11.30
N MET A 18 -9.69 9.81 10.54
CA MET A 18 -9.71 11.17 11.08
C MET A 18 -11.00 11.51 11.85
N SER A 19 -12.06 10.73 11.68
CA SER A 19 -13.34 10.87 12.41
C SER A 19 -13.50 9.86 13.55
N ASP A 20 -12.39 9.26 14.01
CA ASP A 20 -12.32 8.26 15.07
C ASP A 20 -13.21 7.02 14.83
N ALA A 21 -13.64 6.81 13.57
CA ALA A 21 -14.28 5.57 13.19
C ALA A 21 -13.23 4.48 12.98
N VAL A 22 -13.61 3.22 13.17
CA VAL A 22 -12.75 2.09 12.87
C VAL A 22 -13.08 1.54 11.48
N PRO A 23 -12.31 1.89 10.44
CA PRO A 23 -12.51 1.33 9.11
C PRO A 23 -12.00 -0.10 9.03
N ALA A 24 -12.71 -0.92 8.25
CA ALA A 24 -12.30 -2.27 7.90
C ALA A 24 -12.26 -2.43 6.38
N ILE A 25 -11.11 -2.80 5.85
CA ILE A 25 -10.88 -3.06 4.44
C ILE A 25 -11.15 -4.53 4.17
N VAL A 26 -12.19 -4.81 3.37
CA VAL A 26 -12.58 -6.17 2.99
C VAL A 26 -12.20 -6.41 1.53
N GLY A 27 -11.38 -7.44 1.29
CA GLY A 27 -10.96 -7.76 -0.07
C GLY A 27 -10.08 -9.01 -0.15
N PHE A 28 -9.90 -9.55 -1.34
CA PHE A 28 -9.14 -10.76 -1.58
C PHE A 28 -7.69 -10.66 -1.06
N HIS A 29 -7.06 -11.80 -0.83
CA HIS A 29 -5.63 -11.82 -0.49
C HIS A 29 -4.79 -11.27 -1.65
N GLY A 30 -3.68 -10.61 -1.31
CA GLY A 30 -2.72 -10.13 -2.31
C GLY A 30 -3.17 -8.92 -3.13
N ILE A 31 -4.35 -8.32 -2.89
CA ILE A 31 -4.81 -7.12 -3.60
C ILE A 31 -4.16 -5.82 -3.11
N GLY A 32 -3.39 -5.85 -2.03
CA GLY A 32 -2.66 -4.69 -1.52
C GLY A 32 -3.30 -4.00 -0.30
N LYS A 33 -4.12 -4.70 0.51
CA LYS A 33 -4.70 -4.13 1.75
C LYS A 33 -3.65 -3.52 2.68
N SER A 34 -2.60 -4.28 2.99
CA SER A 34 -1.50 -3.83 3.86
C SER A 34 -0.71 -2.67 3.22
N GLN A 35 -0.56 -2.67 1.88
CA GLN A 35 0.06 -1.56 1.14
C GLN A 35 -0.78 -0.29 1.24
N LEU A 36 -2.11 -0.40 1.12
CA LEU A 36 -3.02 0.73 1.30
C LEU A 36 -2.92 1.30 2.72
N ALA A 37 -2.85 0.45 3.76
CA ALA A 37 -2.68 0.88 5.13
C ALA A 37 -1.37 1.67 5.33
N MET A 38 -0.25 1.19 4.76
CA MET A 38 1.03 1.90 4.79
C MET A 38 0.96 3.24 4.07
N GLN A 39 0.38 3.29 2.86
CA GLN A 39 0.21 4.54 2.11
C GLN A 39 -0.66 5.56 2.85
N ILE A 40 -1.69 5.11 3.56
CA ILE A 40 -2.52 5.98 4.39
C ILE A 40 -1.69 6.58 5.52
N ALA A 41 -0.95 5.75 6.27
CA ALA A 41 -0.10 6.21 7.37
C ALA A 41 0.94 7.23 6.87
N GLU A 42 1.64 6.91 5.79
CA GLU A 42 2.63 7.79 5.16
C GLU A 42 2.01 9.13 4.73
N SER A 43 0.85 9.09 4.07
CA SER A 43 0.15 10.29 3.59
C SER A 43 -0.38 11.19 4.70
N LEU A 44 -0.58 10.65 5.90
CA LEU A 44 -1.00 11.36 7.10
C LEU A 44 0.19 11.77 7.99
N GLY A 45 1.40 11.27 7.70
CA GLY A 45 2.56 11.45 8.55
C GLY A 45 2.46 10.69 9.88
N TRP A 46 1.70 9.61 9.92
CA TRP A 46 1.46 8.79 11.11
C TRP A 46 2.46 7.63 11.18
N ALA A 47 2.84 7.24 12.39
CA ALA A 47 3.62 6.03 12.59
C ALA A 47 2.76 4.80 12.29
N TYR A 48 3.34 3.79 11.63
CA TYR A 48 2.64 2.58 11.21
C TYR A 48 3.08 1.38 12.04
N PHE A 49 2.11 0.69 12.65
CA PHE A 49 2.31 -0.59 13.32
C PHE A 49 1.35 -1.63 12.74
N HIS A 50 1.79 -2.88 12.73
CA HIS A 50 1.07 -3.98 12.12
C HIS A 50 1.01 -5.19 13.05
N ILE A 51 -0.17 -5.79 13.14
CA ILE A 51 -0.38 -7.06 13.82
C ILE A 51 -1.17 -7.97 12.86
N ASP A 52 -0.62 -9.13 12.54
CA ASP A 52 -1.34 -10.21 11.86
C ASP A 52 -2.10 -11.01 12.92
N VAL A 53 -3.40 -10.75 13.00
CA VAL A 53 -4.25 -11.34 14.07
C VAL A 53 -4.41 -12.85 13.88
N ASN A 54 -4.35 -13.34 12.65
CA ASN A 54 -4.45 -14.78 12.35
C ASN A 54 -3.25 -15.59 12.88
N LEU A 55 -2.09 -14.95 13.09
CA LEU A 55 -0.91 -15.63 13.64
C LEU A 55 -0.91 -15.71 15.16
N LEU A 56 -1.78 -14.97 15.82
CA LEU A 56 -1.87 -14.93 17.27
C LEU A 56 -2.56 -16.17 17.82
N LYS A 57 -2.13 -16.59 18.99
CA LYS A 57 -2.78 -17.61 19.81
C LYS A 57 -3.59 -16.96 20.92
N GLU A 58 -4.53 -17.75 21.49
CA GLU A 58 -5.31 -17.35 22.66
C GLU A 58 -4.40 -16.78 23.77
N GLY A 59 -4.75 -15.59 24.26
CA GLY A 59 -4.02 -14.88 25.30
C GLY A 59 -2.79 -14.09 24.82
N GLU A 60 -2.35 -14.22 23.56
CA GLU A 60 -1.14 -13.52 23.12
C GLU A 60 -1.34 -12.01 23.00
N ILE A 61 -2.43 -11.55 22.38
CA ILE A 61 -2.72 -10.12 22.27
C ILE A 61 -3.02 -9.49 23.62
N GLY A 62 -3.71 -10.24 24.48
CA GLY A 62 -4.01 -9.84 25.86
C GLY A 62 -2.79 -9.90 26.80
N GLY A 63 -1.73 -10.55 26.36
CA GLY A 63 -0.53 -10.78 27.14
C GLY A 63 -0.62 -12.01 28.04
N LEU A 64 0.52 -12.64 28.23
CA LEU A 64 0.60 -13.83 29.09
C LEU A 64 0.51 -13.43 30.57
N PRO A 65 -0.24 -14.20 31.39
CA PRO A 65 -0.30 -13.95 32.81
C PRO A 65 1.04 -14.24 33.47
N VAL A 66 1.56 -13.26 34.17
CA VAL A 66 2.78 -13.37 34.96
C VAL A 66 2.42 -13.19 36.42
N THR A 67 2.70 -14.19 37.23
CA THR A 67 2.51 -14.10 38.66
C THR A 67 3.73 -13.42 39.30
N SER A 68 3.50 -12.37 40.06
CA SER A 68 4.54 -11.71 40.84
C SER A 68 4.10 -11.58 42.30
N GLU A 69 5.07 -11.78 43.20
CA GLU A 69 4.86 -11.40 44.59
C GLU A 69 4.99 -9.88 44.70
N MET A 70 3.89 -9.20 44.93
CA MET A 70 3.89 -7.75 45.24
C MET A 70 3.71 -7.56 46.71
N GLY A 71 4.60 -6.77 47.32
CA GLY A 71 4.35 -6.23 48.66
C GLY A 71 3.18 -5.25 48.56
N ARG A 72 2.32 -5.24 49.58
CA ARG A 72 1.16 -4.34 49.66
C ARG A 72 1.52 -2.85 49.44
N ALA A 73 2.76 -2.50 49.74
CA ALA A 73 3.34 -1.20 49.46
C ALA A 73 3.33 -0.81 47.98
N ALA A 74 3.68 -1.75 47.09
CA ALA A 74 3.78 -1.47 45.68
C ALA A 74 2.41 -1.37 44.99
N GLU A 75 1.37 -1.99 45.59
CA GLU A 75 -0.01 -1.95 45.10
C GLU A 75 -0.73 -0.66 45.55
N GLU A 76 -0.62 -0.28 46.82
CA GLU A 76 -1.38 0.84 47.39
C GLU A 76 -0.73 2.21 47.18
N LEU A 77 0.60 2.26 46.98
CA LEU A 77 1.34 3.53 46.94
C LEU A 77 1.01 4.38 45.70
N PRO A 78 0.92 3.84 44.47
CA PRO A 78 0.57 4.63 43.28
C PRO A 78 -0.81 5.26 43.37
N GLU A 79 -1.82 4.50 43.80
CA GLU A 79 -3.19 5.00 43.96
C GLU A 79 -3.28 6.06 45.04
N PHE A 80 -2.59 5.80 46.17
CA PHE A 80 -2.50 6.77 47.27
C PHE A 80 -1.80 8.06 46.82
N LEU A 81 -0.68 7.99 46.11
CA LEU A 81 0.03 9.16 45.55
C LEU A 81 -0.86 9.97 44.61
N THR A 82 -1.58 9.29 43.73
CA THR A 82 -2.52 9.92 42.79
C THR A 82 -3.62 10.70 43.57
N LYS A 83 -4.18 10.08 44.60
CA LYS A 83 -5.17 10.75 45.48
C LYS A 83 -4.59 11.95 46.21
N VAL A 84 -3.36 11.85 46.73
CA VAL A 84 -2.67 12.93 47.41
C VAL A 84 -2.35 14.10 46.48
N VAL A 85 -1.86 13.81 45.27
CA VAL A 85 -1.57 14.84 44.24
C VAL A 85 -2.86 15.55 43.81
N LYS A 86 -3.95 14.80 43.56
CA LYS A 86 -5.27 15.40 43.25
C LYS A 86 -5.84 16.25 44.41
N ALA A 87 -5.57 15.87 45.64
CA ALA A 87 -5.99 16.66 46.80
C ALA A 87 -5.13 17.93 46.98
N ALA A 88 -3.81 17.79 46.78
CA ALA A 88 -2.88 18.90 46.86
C ALA A 88 -3.08 19.95 45.77
N SER A 89 -3.44 19.54 44.56
CA SER A 89 -3.71 20.46 43.44
C SER A 89 -4.96 21.34 43.63
N LYS A 90 -5.83 20.99 44.57
CA LYS A 90 -7.04 21.75 44.90
C LYS A 90 -6.86 22.73 46.09
N GLN A 91 -5.69 22.75 46.71
CA GLN A 91 -5.40 23.58 47.87
C GLN A 91 -4.42 24.70 47.51
N GLU A 92 -4.57 25.87 48.19
CA GLU A 92 -3.59 26.94 48.03
C GLU A 92 -2.22 26.51 48.54
N ALA A 93 -1.18 26.89 47.80
CA ALA A 93 0.21 26.55 48.12
C ALA A 93 0.68 27.40 49.30
N ASN A 94 0.53 26.84 50.50
CA ASN A 94 1.08 27.43 51.73
C ASN A 94 1.82 26.35 52.54
N GLU A 95 2.63 26.81 53.52
CA GLU A 95 3.50 25.97 54.33
C GLU A 95 2.73 24.93 55.16
N ASP A 96 1.55 25.28 55.65
CA ASP A 96 0.70 24.37 56.42
C ASP A 96 0.14 23.23 55.57
N ASN A 97 -0.31 23.53 54.36
CA ASN A 97 -0.79 22.53 53.42
C ASN A 97 0.32 21.60 52.97
N TYR A 98 1.53 22.15 52.72
CA TYR A 98 2.71 21.35 52.40
C TYR A 98 3.06 20.35 53.52
N ASN A 99 3.15 20.86 54.77
CA ASN A 99 3.47 20.04 55.95
C ASN A 99 2.41 18.96 56.22
N LYS A 100 1.14 19.24 55.92
CA LYS A 100 0.04 18.29 56.06
C LYS A 100 0.17 17.15 55.00
N VAL A 101 0.49 17.50 53.76
CA VAL A 101 0.72 16.52 52.69
C VAL A 101 1.93 15.65 52.99
N VAL A 102 3.06 16.24 53.40
CA VAL A 102 4.27 15.53 53.78
C VAL A 102 4.05 14.62 55.01
N GLY A 103 3.30 15.10 55.98
CA GLY A 103 2.90 14.29 57.14
C GLY A 103 2.07 13.07 56.78
N THR A 104 1.10 13.25 55.89
CA THR A 104 0.25 12.15 55.35
C THR A 104 1.07 11.12 54.61
N LEU A 105 2.01 11.55 53.74
CA LEU A 105 2.93 10.67 53.01
C LEU A 105 3.86 9.89 53.97
N LYS A 106 4.44 10.57 54.99
CA LYS A 106 5.31 9.91 55.97
C LYS A 106 4.57 8.87 56.79
N ASN A 107 3.35 9.14 57.20
CA ASN A 107 2.52 8.20 57.97
C ASN A 107 2.21 6.95 57.11
N LYS A 108 1.77 7.12 55.85
CA LYS A 108 1.47 6.01 54.99
C LYS A 108 2.72 5.18 54.66
N LEU A 109 3.86 5.79 54.43
CA LEU A 109 5.13 5.10 54.25
C LEU A 109 5.56 4.29 55.48
N SER A 110 5.26 4.80 56.70
CA SER A 110 5.55 4.09 57.95
C SER A 110 4.63 2.87 58.16
N GLU A 111 3.36 2.97 57.79
CA GLU A 111 2.42 1.84 57.81
C GLU A 111 2.86 0.75 56.81
N ILE A 112 3.19 1.15 55.62
CA ILE A 112 3.63 0.25 54.55
C ILE A 112 4.93 -0.49 54.93
N LYS A 113 5.89 0.20 55.59
CA LYS A 113 7.14 -0.42 56.07
C LYS A 113 6.91 -1.45 57.19
N LYS A 114 5.80 -1.39 57.90
CA LYS A 114 5.47 -2.32 58.99
C LYS A 114 4.71 -3.56 58.47
N ASP A 115 4.09 -3.45 57.31
CA ASP A 115 3.31 -4.55 56.70
C ASP A 115 4.17 -5.31 55.69
N ASN A 116 4.71 -6.45 56.11
CA ASN A 116 5.51 -7.35 55.31
C ASN A 116 4.65 -8.38 54.56
N SER A 117 3.34 -8.20 54.47
CA SER A 117 2.46 -9.12 53.75
C SER A 117 2.72 -9.03 52.25
N LYS A 118 3.03 -10.19 51.66
CA LYS A 118 3.18 -10.34 50.23
C LYS A 118 1.89 -10.92 49.65
N ARG A 119 1.39 -10.33 48.59
CA ARG A 119 0.29 -10.89 47.80
C ARG A 119 0.83 -11.42 46.48
N VAL A 120 0.30 -12.54 46.02
CA VAL A 120 0.51 -12.99 44.66
C VAL A 120 -0.48 -12.22 43.77
N VAL A 121 0.05 -11.42 42.87
CA VAL A 121 -0.74 -10.65 41.91
C VAL A 121 -0.45 -11.20 40.52
N THR A 122 -1.49 -11.47 39.78
CA THR A 122 -1.37 -11.78 38.36
C THR A 122 -1.33 -10.46 37.58
N LYS A 123 -0.26 -10.25 36.84
CA LYS A 123 -0.11 -9.20 35.84
C LYS A 123 -0.05 -9.83 34.47
N TYR A 124 -0.45 -9.11 33.45
CA TYR A 124 -0.29 -9.54 32.08
C TYR A 124 0.90 -8.85 31.45
N ALA A 125 1.75 -9.62 30.78
CA ALA A 125 2.85 -9.05 29.99
C ALA A 125 2.26 -8.45 28.72
N THR A 126 2.45 -7.16 28.49
CA THR A 126 1.93 -6.48 27.29
C THR A 126 2.51 -7.11 26.02
N TYR A 127 1.67 -7.35 25.03
CA TYR A 127 2.12 -7.83 23.72
C TYR A 127 3.14 -6.86 23.11
N HIS A 128 4.22 -7.38 22.54
CA HIS A 128 5.40 -6.59 22.17
C HIS A 128 5.08 -5.40 21.25
N THR A 129 4.16 -5.55 20.29
CA THR A 129 3.75 -4.44 19.41
C THR A 129 2.99 -3.37 20.17
N LEU A 130 2.12 -3.74 21.11
CA LEU A 130 1.39 -2.78 21.95
C LEU A 130 2.34 -2.04 22.89
N ALA A 131 3.34 -2.73 23.45
CA ALA A 131 4.38 -2.09 24.25
C ALA A 131 5.22 -1.10 23.42
N ALA A 132 5.58 -1.47 22.18
CA ALA A 132 6.30 -0.57 21.28
C ALA A 132 5.47 0.66 20.89
N ILE A 133 4.16 0.52 20.71
CA ILE A 133 3.24 1.64 20.49
C ILE A 133 3.23 2.58 21.70
N GLU A 134 3.11 2.02 22.90
CA GLU A 134 3.11 2.80 24.15
C GLU A 134 4.43 3.59 24.31
N GLU A 135 5.57 2.93 24.08
CA GLU A 135 6.89 3.57 24.12
C GLU A 135 6.99 4.70 23.08
N TYR A 136 6.54 4.45 21.85
CA TYR A 136 6.53 5.45 20.79
C TYR A 136 5.67 6.66 21.14
N CYS A 137 4.43 6.44 21.62
CA CYS A 137 3.51 7.51 22.00
C CYS A 137 4.04 8.32 23.19
N ASN A 138 4.68 7.67 24.17
CA ASN A 138 5.30 8.36 25.30
C ASN A 138 6.49 9.23 24.87
N ALA A 139 7.27 8.77 23.88
CA ALA A 139 8.39 9.54 23.32
C ALA A 139 7.91 10.67 22.39
N ASN A 140 6.74 10.52 21.77
CA ASN A 140 6.17 11.44 20.77
C ASN A 140 4.71 11.76 21.06
N PRO A 141 4.38 12.57 22.10
CA PRO A 141 3.01 12.76 22.57
C PRO A 141 2.04 13.36 21.52
N GLU A 142 2.56 14.15 20.57
CA GLU A 142 1.79 14.80 19.51
C GLU A 142 1.69 13.96 18.23
N ALA A 143 2.42 12.86 18.15
CA ALA A 143 2.40 12.00 16.96
C ALA A 143 1.21 11.06 16.99
N HIS A 144 0.59 10.87 15.83
CA HIS A 144 -0.46 9.87 15.66
C HIS A 144 0.12 8.53 15.18
N VAL A 145 -0.56 7.46 15.53
CA VAL A 145 -0.20 6.09 15.20
C VAL A 145 -1.35 5.41 14.47
N LEU A 146 -1.05 4.73 13.38
CA LEU A 146 -1.96 3.78 12.73
C LEU A 146 -1.58 2.35 13.14
N LEU A 147 -2.45 1.68 13.88
CA LEU A 147 -2.36 0.26 14.16
C LEU A 147 -3.23 -0.51 13.15
N PHE A 148 -2.59 -1.25 12.26
CA PHE A 148 -3.26 -2.11 11.28
C PHE A 148 -3.36 -3.53 11.79
N LEU A 149 -4.59 -4.00 11.98
CA LEU A 149 -4.93 -5.38 12.37
C LEU A 149 -5.28 -6.17 11.11
N ASP A 150 -4.31 -6.90 10.56
CA ASP A 150 -4.48 -7.64 9.31
C ASP A 150 -5.03 -9.05 9.57
N GLU A 151 -5.65 -9.63 8.54
CA GLU A 151 -6.24 -10.99 8.54
C GLU A 151 -7.22 -11.20 9.72
N PHE A 152 -7.94 -10.14 10.12
CA PHE A 152 -8.73 -10.08 11.34
C PHE A 152 -9.76 -11.20 11.45
N ASN A 153 -10.51 -11.46 10.38
CA ASN A 153 -11.56 -12.50 10.35
C ASN A 153 -11.04 -13.90 9.99
N ARG A 154 -9.70 -14.09 9.93
CA ARG A 154 -9.08 -15.42 9.83
C ARG A 154 -8.58 -15.95 11.16
N ALA A 155 -8.56 -15.10 12.17
CA ALA A 155 -8.17 -15.49 13.52
C ALA A 155 -9.18 -16.46 14.13
N GLU A 156 -8.71 -17.27 15.07
CA GLU A 156 -9.60 -18.09 15.90
C GLU A 156 -10.59 -17.22 16.67
N ASN A 157 -11.79 -17.72 16.91
CA ASN A 157 -12.86 -16.97 17.58
C ASN A 157 -12.43 -16.31 18.88
N VAL A 158 -11.63 -17.00 19.69
CA VAL A 158 -11.16 -16.49 20.98
C VAL A 158 -10.23 -15.29 20.78
N VAL A 159 -9.28 -15.40 19.86
CA VAL A 159 -8.35 -14.33 19.51
C VAL A 159 -9.10 -13.13 18.93
N MET A 160 -10.07 -13.38 18.06
CA MET A 160 -10.91 -12.33 17.49
C MET A 160 -11.71 -11.60 18.58
N GLN A 161 -12.25 -12.30 19.58
CA GLN A 161 -12.94 -11.69 20.70
C GLN A 161 -12.01 -10.84 21.57
N GLU A 162 -10.79 -11.30 21.82
CA GLU A 162 -9.78 -10.50 22.54
C GLU A 162 -9.42 -9.23 21.77
N ALA A 163 -9.19 -9.35 20.46
CA ALA A 163 -8.91 -8.20 19.61
C ALA A 163 -10.13 -7.25 19.51
N MET A 164 -11.35 -7.78 19.47
CA MET A 164 -12.57 -6.96 19.54
C MET A 164 -12.66 -6.17 20.85
N ASN A 165 -12.26 -6.75 21.97
CA ASN A 165 -12.23 -6.04 23.24
C ASN A 165 -11.26 -4.84 23.20
N LEU A 166 -10.06 -5.06 22.64
CA LEU A 166 -9.10 -3.99 22.40
C LEU A 166 -9.66 -2.87 21.51
N ILE A 167 -10.39 -3.24 20.44
CA ILE A 167 -10.99 -2.29 19.49
C ILE A 167 -12.08 -1.46 20.17
N LEU A 168 -12.95 -2.10 20.94
CA LEU A 168 -14.15 -1.48 21.51
C LEU A 168 -13.85 -0.65 22.75
N ASN A 169 -13.08 -1.22 23.66
CA ASN A 169 -12.80 -0.62 24.94
C ASN A 169 -11.50 0.19 24.96
N ARG A 170 -10.70 0.07 23.90
CA ARG A 170 -9.34 0.65 23.83
C ARG A 170 -8.46 0.21 25.01
N GLU A 171 -8.75 -0.98 25.53
CA GLU A 171 -8.08 -1.54 26.69
C GLU A 171 -8.01 -3.06 26.56
N ILE A 172 -6.92 -3.67 27.02
CA ILE A 172 -6.80 -5.12 27.12
C ILE A 172 -5.93 -5.50 28.32
N ASN A 173 -6.52 -6.28 29.25
CA ASN A 173 -5.84 -6.79 30.44
C ASN A 173 -5.05 -5.73 31.24
N GLY A 174 -5.60 -4.52 31.34
CA GLY A 174 -5.02 -3.38 32.05
C GLY A 174 -4.02 -2.56 31.27
N TRP A 175 -3.80 -2.88 29.99
CA TRP A 175 -3.12 -1.99 29.06
C TRP A 175 -4.15 -1.08 28.38
N GLU A 176 -3.99 0.23 28.51
CA GLU A 176 -4.85 1.24 27.90
C GLU A 176 -4.21 1.76 26.61
N MET A 177 -4.97 1.72 25.50
CA MET A 177 -4.51 2.23 24.22
C MET A 177 -4.42 3.76 24.25
N PRO A 178 -3.26 4.36 23.92
CA PRO A 178 -3.12 5.81 23.83
C PRO A 178 -4.16 6.45 22.90
N ALA A 179 -4.63 7.65 23.27
CA ALA A 179 -5.71 8.34 22.54
C ALA A 179 -5.36 8.65 21.08
N ASN A 180 -4.07 8.85 20.79
CA ASN A 180 -3.53 9.16 19.46
C ASN A 180 -3.29 7.91 18.58
N VAL A 181 -3.73 6.73 19.00
CA VAL A 181 -3.69 5.49 18.19
C VAL A 181 -5.01 5.32 17.46
N HIS A 182 -4.95 5.15 16.14
CA HIS A 182 -6.08 4.91 15.26
C HIS A 182 -6.01 3.47 14.73
N LEU A 183 -7.16 2.83 14.62
CA LEU A 183 -7.27 1.43 14.21
C LEU A 183 -7.76 1.30 12.77
N LEU A 184 -7.15 0.40 12.03
CA LEU A 184 -7.58 -0.02 10.69
C LEU A 184 -7.54 -1.55 10.63
N LEU A 185 -8.59 -2.17 10.12
CA LEU A 185 -8.68 -3.62 9.99
C LEU A 185 -8.52 -4.07 8.54
N GLY A 186 -7.83 -5.20 8.33
CA GLY A 186 -7.79 -5.95 7.08
C GLY A 186 -8.59 -7.24 7.24
N MET A 187 -9.57 -7.47 6.36
CA MET A 187 -10.41 -8.65 6.35
C MET A 187 -10.41 -9.32 4.99
N ASN A 188 -10.64 -10.63 4.97
CA ASN A 188 -10.91 -11.35 3.74
C ASN A 188 -12.41 -11.42 3.47
N PRO A 189 -12.84 -11.56 2.19
CA PRO A 189 -14.24 -11.69 1.88
C PRO A 189 -14.85 -12.96 2.49
N SER A 190 -16.06 -12.84 3.00
CA SER A 190 -16.93 -13.95 3.42
C SER A 190 -18.04 -14.10 2.42
N LYS A 191 -18.63 -15.30 2.30
CA LYS A 191 -19.82 -15.58 1.49
C LYS A 191 -21.05 -14.78 1.96
N ASP A 192 -21.02 -14.28 3.19
CA ASP A 192 -22.11 -13.47 3.76
C ASP A 192 -22.11 -12.02 3.29
N PHE A 193 -21.00 -11.54 2.69
CA PHE A 193 -20.96 -10.22 2.10
C PHE A 193 -21.60 -10.21 0.72
N GLU A 194 -22.69 -9.43 0.58
CA GLU A 194 -23.44 -9.30 -0.67
C GLU A 194 -22.56 -8.92 -1.86
N GLU A 195 -21.57 -8.09 -1.63
CA GLU A 195 -20.63 -7.58 -2.63
C GLU A 195 -19.76 -8.67 -3.26
N PHE A 196 -19.62 -9.82 -2.60
CA PHE A 196 -18.78 -10.93 -3.07
C PHE A 196 -19.58 -12.19 -3.42
N LYS A 197 -20.92 -12.19 -3.31
CA LYS A 197 -21.77 -13.38 -3.55
C LYS A 197 -21.60 -14.01 -4.93
N ASP A 198 -21.43 -13.17 -5.96
CA ASP A 198 -21.29 -13.62 -7.34
C ASP A 198 -19.87 -14.14 -7.66
N LYS A 199 -18.93 -13.99 -6.73
CA LYS A 199 -17.55 -14.50 -6.83
C LYS A 199 -17.46 -15.85 -6.11
N ALA A 200 -18.10 -16.84 -6.66
CA ALA A 200 -18.67 -18.04 -6.00
C ALA A 200 -17.67 -19.00 -5.34
N ASP A 201 -16.40 -19.02 -5.67
CA ASP A 201 -15.44 -19.99 -5.15
C ASP A 201 -14.46 -19.39 -4.13
N ILE A 202 -14.99 -18.51 -3.28
CA ILE A 202 -14.22 -17.97 -2.16
C ILE A 202 -14.20 -19.03 -1.06
N ASP A 203 -13.19 -19.87 -1.06
CA ASP A 203 -12.93 -20.80 0.02
C ASP A 203 -11.86 -20.25 0.98
N TYR A 204 -12.14 -19.08 1.55
CA TYR A 204 -11.37 -18.61 2.68
C TYR A 204 -11.91 -19.23 3.96
N MET A 205 -11.05 -19.88 4.72
CA MET A 205 -11.34 -20.23 6.11
C MET A 205 -11.40 -18.91 6.90
N VAL A 206 -12.57 -18.30 6.93
CA VAL A 206 -12.85 -17.10 7.73
C VAL A 206 -13.82 -17.42 8.84
N THR A 207 -13.65 -16.75 9.95
CA THR A 207 -14.59 -16.77 11.07
C THR A 207 -15.72 -15.81 10.76
N ASP A 208 -16.95 -16.31 10.75
CA ASP A 208 -18.15 -15.49 10.50
C ASP A 208 -18.35 -14.49 11.64
N MET A 209 -18.64 -13.26 11.26
CA MET A 209 -18.93 -12.17 12.18
C MET A 209 -20.42 -11.85 12.12
N ASP A 210 -21.05 -11.71 13.28
CA ASP A 210 -22.45 -11.31 13.35
C ASP A 210 -22.65 -9.82 13.00
N LYS A 211 -23.90 -9.45 12.72
CA LYS A 211 -24.25 -8.08 12.34
C LYS A 211 -23.91 -7.04 13.42
N ALA A 212 -23.96 -7.44 14.71
CA ALA A 212 -23.64 -6.55 15.81
C ALA A 212 -22.11 -6.30 15.91
N GLN A 213 -21.30 -7.28 15.52
CA GLN A 213 -19.85 -7.11 15.41
C GLN A 213 -19.50 -6.22 14.21
N LEU A 214 -20.13 -6.47 13.04
CA LEU A 214 -19.90 -5.69 11.82
C LEU A 214 -20.35 -4.23 11.93
N ASP A 215 -21.42 -3.92 12.68
CA ASP A 215 -21.93 -2.57 12.90
C ASP A 215 -20.92 -1.62 13.60
N ARG A 216 -19.92 -2.20 14.23
CA ARG A 216 -18.84 -1.44 14.87
C ARG A 216 -17.77 -0.93 13.93
N PHE A 217 -17.81 -1.39 12.68
CA PHE A 217 -16.81 -1.06 11.66
C PHE A 217 -17.45 -0.28 10.50
N ARG A 218 -16.64 0.54 9.89
CA ARG A 218 -16.98 1.13 8.60
C ARG A 218 -16.36 0.27 7.51
N LEU A 219 -17.16 -0.58 6.87
CA LEU A 219 -16.70 -1.53 5.88
C LEU A 219 -16.41 -0.86 4.54
N PHE A 220 -15.25 -1.17 3.96
CA PHE A 220 -14.82 -0.77 2.62
C PHE A 220 -14.49 -2.01 1.81
N PHE A 221 -15.31 -2.31 0.83
CA PHE A 221 -15.14 -3.48 -0.03
C PHE A 221 -14.27 -3.12 -1.21
N ILE A 222 -13.11 -3.79 -1.32
CA ILE A 222 -12.07 -3.47 -2.31
C ILE A 222 -11.86 -4.64 -3.24
N ASP A 223 -11.76 -4.34 -4.53
CA ASP A 223 -11.38 -5.31 -5.56
C ASP A 223 -10.07 -4.92 -6.23
N ALA A 224 -9.44 -5.92 -6.86
CA ALA A 224 -8.28 -5.67 -7.69
C ALA A 224 -8.68 -4.84 -8.92
N ASP A 225 -7.94 -3.77 -9.18
CA ASP A 225 -8.10 -2.94 -10.37
C ASP A 225 -6.84 -3.01 -11.23
N LEU A 226 -7.02 -3.46 -12.47
CA LEU A 226 -5.94 -3.58 -13.41
C LEU A 226 -5.19 -2.26 -13.62
N SER A 227 -5.91 -1.15 -13.74
CA SER A 227 -5.31 0.16 -14.02
C SER A 227 -4.42 0.62 -12.87
N THR A 228 -4.89 0.44 -11.64
CA THR A 228 -4.12 0.73 -10.42
C THR A 228 -2.89 -0.16 -10.32
N TRP A 229 -3.02 -1.47 -10.60
CA TRP A 229 -1.89 -2.38 -10.57
C TRP A 229 -0.86 -2.04 -11.66
N VAL A 230 -1.29 -1.76 -12.90
CA VAL A 230 -0.40 -1.37 -13.99
C VAL A 230 0.36 -0.08 -13.68
N ASN A 231 -0.32 0.91 -13.12
CA ASN A 231 0.33 2.16 -12.71
C ASN A 231 1.41 1.89 -11.65
N TRP A 232 1.09 1.15 -10.61
CA TRP A 232 2.05 0.74 -9.58
C TRP A 232 3.20 -0.10 -10.16
N ALA A 233 2.92 -1.07 -11.03
CA ALA A 233 3.91 -1.93 -11.65
C ALA A 233 4.91 -1.15 -12.53
N MET A 234 4.45 -0.07 -13.12
CA MET A 234 5.25 0.81 -13.97
C MET A 234 5.91 1.98 -13.24
N GLU A 235 5.67 2.17 -11.93
CA GLU A 235 6.36 3.19 -11.15
C GLU A 235 7.88 3.02 -11.24
N PRO A 236 8.62 4.13 -11.45
CA PRO A 236 10.07 4.08 -11.49
C PRO A 236 10.62 3.82 -10.09
N ILE A 237 11.47 2.79 -9.98
CA ILE A 237 12.28 2.54 -8.79
C ILE A 237 13.75 2.79 -9.11
N GLU A 238 14.45 3.46 -8.21
CA GLU A 238 15.88 3.70 -8.35
C GLU A 238 16.64 2.39 -8.15
N THR A 239 17.52 2.08 -9.10
CA THR A 239 18.50 0.99 -8.97
C THR A 239 19.77 1.57 -8.33
N GLY A 240 20.50 0.74 -7.56
CA GLY A 240 21.66 1.21 -6.79
C GLY A 240 22.78 1.88 -7.59
N ASP A 241 22.67 1.94 -8.91
CA ASP A 241 23.57 2.63 -9.84
C ASP A 241 23.01 3.99 -10.32
N GLY A 242 21.96 4.51 -9.68
CA GLY A 242 21.32 5.78 -10.02
C GLY A 242 20.45 5.73 -11.27
N LYS A 243 20.18 4.54 -11.82
CA LYS A 243 19.24 4.36 -12.91
C LYS A 243 17.85 4.05 -12.37
N PHE A 244 16.85 4.24 -13.21
CA PHE A 244 15.47 3.93 -12.90
C PHE A 244 14.96 2.78 -13.75
N LYS A 245 14.23 1.85 -13.14
CA LYS A 245 13.49 0.80 -13.84
C LYS A 245 12.05 0.74 -13.33
N SER A 246 11.16 0.10 -14.07
CA SER A 246 9.82 -0.21 -13.57
C SER A 246 9.89 -1.24 -12.45
N ARG A 247 8.94 -1.19 -11.48
CA ARG A 247 8.85 -2.17 -10.38
C ARG A 247 8.73 -3.59 -10.91
N ILE A 248 7.91 -3.78 -11.92
CA ILE A 248 7.65 -5.07 -12.57
C ILE A 248 8.19 -5.03 -13.99
N HIS A 249 8.77 -6.14 -14.41
CA HIS A 249 9.31 -6.30 -15.76
C HIS A 249 8.21 -6.10 -16.81
N GLN A 250 8.59 -5.45 -17.90
CA GLN A 250 7.69 -5.05 -18.97
C GLN A 250 6.87 -6.22 -19.56
N ASP A 251 7.48 -7.37 -19.76
CA ASP A 251 6.81 -8.55 -20.31
C ASP A 251 5.65 -9.03 -19.42
N ILE A 252 5.82 -8.97 -18.10
CA ILE A 252 4.79 -9.33 -17.13
C ILE A 252 3.64 -8.31 -17.19
N VAL A 253 3.96 -7.03 -17.20
CA VAL A 253 2.94 -5.95 -17.28
C VAL A 253 2.16 -6.07 -18.58
N GLU A 254 2.83 -6.35 -19.69
CA GLU A 254 2.21 -6.54 -21.00
C GLU A 254 1.26 -7.75 -20.99
N PHE A 255 1.73 -8.89 -20.48
CA PHE A 255 0.91 -10.10 -20.38
C PHE A 255 -0.36 -9.87 -19.54
N ILE A 256 -0.22 -9.29 -18.36
CA ILE A 256 -1.36 -9.01 -17.46
C ILE A 256 -2.33 -8.00 -18.08
N THR A 257 -1.83 -7.04 -18.83
CA THR A 257 -2.71 -6.04 -19.46
C THR A 257 -3.54 -6.66 -20.60
N VAL A 258 -3.01 -7.65 -21.29
CA VAL A 258 -3.72 -8.41 -22.34
C VAL A 258 -4.65 -9.46 -21.72
N ASN A 259 -4.28 -10.02 -20.57
CA ASN A 259 -5.01 -11.07 -19.87
C ASN A 259 -5.30 -10.65 -18.42
N PRO A 260 -6.24 -9.70 -18.20
CA PRO A 260 -6.49 -9.13 -16.89
C PRO A 260 -6.90 -10.14 -15.82
N GLU A 261 -7.59 -11.21 -16.24
CA GLU A 261 -8.02 -12.33 -15.40
C GLU A 261 -6.83 -13.05 -14.76
N CYS A 262 -5.66 -13.04 -15.40
CA CYS A 262 -4.44 -13.68 -14.89
C CYS A 262 -3.78 -12.90 -13.74
N LEU A 263 -4.22 -11.67 -13.46
CA LEU A 263 -3.68 -10.89 -12.34
C LEU A 263 -4.06 -11.49 -10.99
N ASN A 264 -5.33 -11.87 -10.87
CA ASN A 264 -5.89 -12.40 -9.63
C ASN A 264 -7.09 -13.29 -9.98
N GLN A 265 -6.81 -14.55 -10.28
CA GLN A 265 -7.83 -15.51 -10.72
C GLN A 265 -8.20 -16.43 -9.55
N PRO A 266 -9.26 -16.11 -8.77
CA PRO A 266 -9.66 -16.92 -7.62
C PRO A 266 -10.26 -18.29 -7.99
N ASP A 267 -10.71 -18.45 -9.25
CA ASP A 267 -11.51 -19.59 -9.70
C ASP A 267 -10.70 -20.64 -10.46
N SER A 268 -9.36 -20.64 -10.35
CA SER A 268 -8.58 -21.67 -11.03
C SER A 268 -8.66 -23.01 -10.30
N ASN A 269 -8.90 -24.09 -11.06
CA ASN A 269 -8.81 -25.47 -10.54
C ASN A 269 -7.34 -25.88 -10.28
N ASP A 270 -6.41 -24.94 -10.34
CA ASP A 270 -5.02 -25.16 -10.02
C ASP A 270 -4.76 -25.03 -8.52
N ASP A 271 -3.84 -25.82 -7.99
CA ASP A 271 -3.42 -25.74 -6.58
C ASP A 271 -2.84 -24.36 -6.19
N ILE A 272 -2.39 -23.59 -7.17
CA ILE A 272 -1.80 -22.26 -7.01
C ILE A 272 -2.60 -21.26 -7.83
N THR A 273 -3.06 -20.21 -7.16
CA THR A 273 -3.79 -19.10 -7.79
C THR A 273 -2.88 -17.88 -7.92
N PRO A 274 -2.78 -17.26 -9.11
CA PRO A 274 -2.02 -16.03 -9.28
C PRO A 274 -2.59 -14.89 -8.44
N SER A 275 -1.72 -14.01 -7.99
CA SER A 275 -2.05 -12.79 -7.26
C SER A 275 -1.00 -11.72 -7.54
N SER A 276 -1.29 -10.45 -7.24
CA SER A 276 -0.29 -9.38 -7.36
C SER A 276 1.02 -9.71 -6.64
N ARG A 277 0.94 -10.38 -5.47
CA ARG A 277 2.10 -10.84 -4.69
C ARG A 277 2.88 -11.94 -5.40
N SER A 278 2.21 -12.90 -6.03
CA SER A 278 2.89 -13.98 -6.76
C SER A 278 3.58 -13.45 -8.03
N TRP A 279 2.98 -12.48 -8.71
CA TRP A 279 3.60 -11.79 -9.84
C TRP A 279 4.82 -10.97 -9.43
N GLU A 280 4.78 -10.31 -8.28
CA GLU A 280 5.95 -9.60 -7.73
C GLU A 280 7.09 -10.57 -7.39
N ARG A 281 6.76 -11.73 -6.80
CA ARG A 281 7.73 -12.78 -6.50
C ARG A 281 8.36 -13.34 -7.78
N LEU A 282 7.53 -13.67 -8.77
CA LEU A 282 8.00 -14.11 -10.08
C LEU A 282 8.90 -13.07 -10.73
N ASN A 283 8.55 -11.79 -10.66
CA ASN A 283 9.34 -10.71 -11.26
C ASN A 283 10.80 -10.72 -10.80
N LYS A 284 11.04 -10.92 -9.49
CA LYS A 284 12.41 -10.99 -8.94
C LYS A 284 13.22 -12.10 -9.58
N THR A 285 12.62 -13.28 -9.76
CA THR A 285 13.27 -14.41 -10.41
C THR A 285 13.38 -14.21 -11.91
N TYR A 286 12.36 -13.64 -12.54
CA TYR A 286 12.34 -13.38 -13.98
C TYR A 286 13.44 -12.37 -14.39
N GLU A 287 13.65 -11.31 -13.60
CA GLU A 287 14.76 -10.37 -13.80
C GLU A 287 16.14 -11.05 -13.70
N LEU A 288 16.30 -11.98 -12.76
CA LEU A 288 17.52 -12.76 -12.64
C LEU A 288 17.74 -13.63 -13.88
N LEU A 289 16.69 -14.24 -14.41
CA LEU A 289 16.75 -15.05 -15.62
C LEU A 289 17.21 -14.26 -16.85
N GLN A 290 16.90 -12.95 -16.94
CA GLN A 290 17.37 -12.09 -18.03
C GLN A 290 18.91 -11.96 -18.06
N THR A 291 19.59 -12.23 -16.96
CA THR A 291 21.06 -12.13 -16.83
C THR A 291 21.76 -13.48 -16.80
N THR A 292 21.01 -14.59 -16.78
CA THR A 292 21.53 -15.96 -16.66
C THR A 292 21.10 -16.83 -17.83
N LYS A 293 21.82 -17.93 -18.05
CA LYS A 293 21.37 -18.95 -19.03
C LYS A 293 20.32 -19.85 -18.38
N TYR A 294 19.19 -19.99 -19.00
CA TYR A 294 18.10 -20.88 -18.57
C TYR A 294 17.48 -21.60 -19.74
N THR A 295 16.77 -22.70 -19.48
CA THR A 295 15.97 -23.43 -20.47
C THR A 295 14.51 -22.99 -20.38
N GLN A 296 13.72 -23.25 -21.43
CA GLN A 296 12.28 -23.03 -21.41
C GLN A 296 11.59 -23.85 -20.30
N SER A 297 12.13 -25.02 -19.99
CA SER A 297 11.62 -25.86 -18.90
C SER A 297 11.86 -25.22 -17.52
N ASP A 298 13.02 -24.56 -17.32
CA ASP A 298 13.30 -23.84 -16.07
C ASP A 298 12.31 -22.68 -15.88
N LEU A 299 12.12 -21.87 -16.93
CA LEU A 299 11.17 -20.78 -16.92
C LEU A 299 9.74 -21.26 -16.60
N TYR A 300 9.28 -22.31 -17.31
CA TYR A 300 7.95 -22.87 -17.08
C TYR A 300 7.78 -23.37 -15.65
N ASN A 301 8.75 -24.10 -15.10
CA ASN A 301 8.66 -24.64 -13.75
C ASN A 301 8.64 -23.52 -12.68
N ILE A 302 9.40 -22.45 -12.88
CA ILE A 302 9.38 -21.28 -12.01
C ILE A 302 8.00 -20.60 -12.08
N CYS A 303 7.51 -20.33 -13.30
CA CYS A 303 6.18 -19.73 -13.49
C CYS A 303 5.07 -20.60 -12.89
N ARG A 304 5.15 -21.93 -13.07
CA ARG A 304 4.17 -22.87 -12.50
C ARG A 304 4.15 -22.82 -10.97
N GLY A 305 5.32 -22.70 -10.34
CA GLY A 305 5.44 -22.61 -8.90
C GLY A 305 4.84 -21.32 -8.30
N ASP A 306 4.76 -20.26 -9.09
CA ASP A 306 4.24 -18.96 -8.65
C ASP A 306 2.79 -18.69 -9.11
N LEU A 307 2.39 -19.17 -10.30
CA LEU A 307 1.16 -18.77 -10.99
C LEU A 307 0.17 -19.93 -11.22
N GLY A 308 0.55 -21.17 -10.90
CA GLY A 308 -0.22 -22.34 -11.28
C GLY A 308 0.04 -22.78 -12.73
N ARG A 309 -0.52 -23.94 -13.10
CA ARG A 309 -0.26 -24.59 -14.40
C ARG A 309 -0.81 -23.78 -15.57
N THR A 310 -2.06 -23.36 -15.46
CA THR A 310 -2.79 -22.69 -16.52
C THR A 310 -2.13 -21.37 -16.93
N VAL A 311 -1.91 -20.49 -15.94
CA VAL A 311 -1.33 -19.16 -16.18
C VAL A 311 0.14 -19.26 -16.58
N ALA A 312 0.90 -20.20 -16.01
CA ALA A 312 2.28 -20.44 -16.43
C ALA A 312 2.38 -20.85 -17.89
N THR A 313 1.47 -21.70 -18.36
CA THR A 313 1.42 -22.10 -19.78
C THR A 313 1.11 -20.91 -20.67
N GLN A 314 0.10 -20.11 -20.31
CA GLN A 314 -0.27 -18.91 -21.07
C GLN A 314 0.87 -17.89 -21.12
N PHE A 315 1.52 -17.61 -19.97
CA PHE A 315 2.61 -16.64 -19.89
C PHE A 315 3.84 -17.09 -20.68
N THR A 316 4.26 -18.35 -20.56
CA THR A 316 5.42 -18.86 -21.30
C THR A 316 5.15 -18.93 -22.81
N GLN A 317 3.92 -19.22 -23.23
CA GLN A 317 3.51 -19.16 -24.63
C GLN A 317 3.53 -17.70 -25.13
N PHE A 318 2.97 -16.76 -24.35
CA PHE A 318 3.01 -15.34 -24.66
C PHE A 318 4.43 -14.83 -24.88
N LEU A 319 5.39 -15.24 -24.03
CA LEU A 319 6.79 -14.88 -24.18
C LEU A 319 7.42 -15.50 -25.45
N ALA A 320 7.01 -16.71 -25.84
CA ALA A 320 7.48 -17.35 -27.04
C ALA A 320 6.95 -16.68 -28.32
N ASP A 321 5.70 -16.19 -28.26
CA ASP A 321 5.02 -15.54 -29.39
C ASP A 321 5.44 -14.07 -29.55
N ASN A 322 5.72 -13.36 -28.44
CA ASN A 322 6.10 -11.94 -28.43
C ASN A 322 7.63 -11.74 -28.49
N ARG A 323 8.28 -12.32 -29.50
CA ARG A 323 9.75 -12.22 -29.64
C ARG A 323 10.26 -10.84 -30.08
N ASP A 324 9.39 -9.97 -30.61
CA ASP A 324 9.78 -8.63 -31.03
C ASP A 324 9.78 -7.67 -29.82
N PRO A 325 10.93 -7.20 -29.37
CA PRO A 325 10.99 -6.30 -28.23
C PRO A 325 10.31 -4.98 -28.54
N ILE A 326 9.63 -4.42 -27.54
CA ILE A 326 9.06 -3.07 -27.62
C ILE A 326 10.19 -2.07 -27.94
N ILE A 327 9.91 -1.13 -28.86
CA ILE A 327 10.85 -0.09 -29.21
C ILE A 327 11.23 0.74 -27.97
N LYS A 328 12.53 0.85 -27.70
CA LYS A 328 13.03 1.59 -26.53
C LYS A 328 13.08 3.08 -26.81
N PRO A 329 12.92 3.95 -25.78
CA PRO A 329 13.05 5.41 -25.96
C PRO A 329 14.34 5.82 -26.67
N GLN A 330 15.46 5.16 -26.34
CA GLN A 330 16.77 5.44 -26.98
C GLN A 330 16.73 5.22 -28.49
N GLU A 331 15.96 4.26 -28.97
CA GLU A 331 15.79 4.00 -30.41
C GLU A 331 14.91 5.07 -31.08
N ILE A 332 14.03 5.72 -30.31
CA ILE A 332 13.14 6.78 -30.80
C ILE A 332 13.85 8.13 -30.81
N PHE A 333 14.58 8.45 -29.74
CA PHE A 333 15.14 9.79 -29.54
C PHE A 333 16.57 9.96 -30.10
N ILE A 334 17.49 9.03 -29.83
CA ILE A 334 18.93 9.21 -30.14
C ILE A 334 19.27 9.08 -31.63
N PRO A 335 18.78 8.08 -32.38
CA PRO A 335 19.18 7.88 -33.78
C PRO A 335 18.70 8.96 -34.76
N ASN A 336 17.81 9.84 -34.31
CA ASN A 336 17.19 10.87 -35.14
C ASN A 336 17.79 12.27 -34.95
N GLU A 337 18.85 12.37 -34.16
CA GLU A 337 19.53 13.62 -33.92
C GLU A 337 20.31 14.08 -35.19
N LYS A 338 20.02 15.27 -35.70
CA LYS A 338 20.75 15.91 -36.81
C LYS A 338 21.34 17.22 -36.35
N LYS A 339 22.66 17.32 -36.38
CA LYS A 339 23.34 18.58 -36.13
C LYS A 339 23.40 19.39 -37.44
N GLN A 340 22.82 20.57 -37.44
CA GLN A 340 22.86 21.50 -38.56
C GLN A 340 23.47 22.81 -38.09
N ASN A 341 24.39 23.35 -38.91
CA ASN A 341 24.88 24.69 -38.67
C ASN A 341 23.95 25.70 -39.35
N ILE A 342 23.15 26.41 -38.54
CA ILE A 342 22.23 27.43 -39.02
C ILE A 342 22.78 28.77 -38.51
N ASN A 343 23.19 29.67 -39.43
CA ASN A 343 23.72 30.99 -39.12
C ASN A 343 24.93 30.99 -38.16
N GLY A 344 25.85 30.05 -38.32
CA GLY A 344 27.05 29.94 -37.49
C GLY A 344 26.85 29.28 -36.11
N LYS A 345 25.64 28.82 -35.78
CA LYS A 345 25.34 28.08 -34.56
C LYS A 345 25.00 26.63 -34.88
N ASN A 346 25.65 25.73 -34.18
CA ASN A 346 25.28 24.29 -34.26
C ASN A 346 23.91 24.08 -33.59
N VAL A 347 22.89 23.91 -34.42
CA VAL A 347 21.53 23.60 -33.96
C VAL A 347 21.29 22.09 -34.13
N THR A 348 20.92 21.45 -33.04
CA THR A 348 20.51 20.06 -33.10
C THR A 348 19.02 20.01 -33.43
N THR A 349 18.68 19.37 -34.55
CA THR A 349 17.31 19.11 -34.97
C THR A 349 17.08 17.61 -35.04
N TYR A 350 15.86 17.17 -34.70
CA TYR A 350 15.47 15.78 -34.85
C TYR A 350 14.85 15.53 -36.23
N LYS A 351 15.27 14.43 -36.88
CA LYS A 351 14.60 13.99 -38.09
C LYS A 351 13.20 13.44 -37.70
N PRO A 352 12.20 13.50 -38.59
CA PRO A 352 10.93 12.82 -38.39
C PRO A 352 11.12 11.32 -38.08
N LEU A 353 10.15 10.71 -37.40
CA LEU A 353 10.15 9.25 -37.20
C LEU A 353 10.21 8.57 -38.56
N ASN A 354 11.10 7.58 -38.71
CA ASN A 354 11.19 6.80 -39.94
C ASN A 354 10.07 5.76 -40.02
N GLU A 355 9.83 5.18 -41.19
CA GLU A 355 8.77 4.22 -41.42
C GLU A 355 8.89 2.97 -40.54
N GLU A 356 10.11 2.53 -40.23
CA GLU A 356 10.35 1.39 -39.35
C GLU A 356 9.95 1.69 -37.91
N GLN A 357 10.32 2.87 -37.39
CA GLN A 357 9.91 3.32 -36.06
C GLN A 357 8.39 3.46 -35.97
N ILE A 358 7.76 4.07 -36.97
CA ILE A 358 6.30 4.22 -37.05
C ILE A 358 5.65 2.84 -37.06
N LYS A 359 6.19 1.92 -37.86
CA LYS A 359 5.71 0.54 -37.93
C LYS A 359 5.85 -0.15 -36.57
N ARG A 360 7.00 -0.05 -35.91
CA ARG A 360 7.23 -0.66 -34.58
C ARG A 360 6.38 -0.03 -33.47
N ILE A 361 5.94 1.20 -33.61
CA ILE A 361 5.00 1.86 -32.66
C ILE A 361 3.55 1.41 -32.92
N ARG A 362 3.15 1.25 -34.19
CA ARG A 362 1.76 0.99 -34.58
C ARG A 362 1.45 -0.47 -34.86
N SER A 363 2.30 -1.18 -35.61
CA SER A 363 1.97 -2.51 -36.13
C SER A 363 2.24 -3.63 -35.13
N GLY A 364 1.29 -4.53 -35.00
CA GLY A 364 1.38 -5.67 -34.10
C GLY A 364 1.24 -5.29 -32.61
N ASN A 365 0.96 -4.02 -32.31
CA ASN A 365 0.86 -3.58 -30.95
C ASN A 365 -0.60 -3.50 -30.51
N THR A 366 -0.88 -4.16 -29.38
CA THR A 366 -2.11 -3.98 -28.62
C THR A 366 -2.11 -2.61 -27.96
N TYR A 367 -3.27 -2.11 -27.56
CA TYR A 367 -3.40 -0.87 -26.78
C TYR A 367 -2.44 -0.78 -25.58
N PRO A 368 -2.29 -1.84 -24.77
CA PRO A 368 -1.33 -1.86 -23.67
C PRO A 368 0.10 -1.64 -24.09
N ARG A 369 0.53 -2.27 -25.17
CA ARG A 369 1.89 -2.16 -25.68
C ARG A 369 2.21 -0.75 -26.17
N MET A 370 1.27 -0.11 -26.86
CA MET A 370 1.37 1.30 -27.27
C MET A 370 1.45 2.23 -26.04
N MET A 371 0.62 1.99 -25.04
CA MET A 371 0.64 2.76 -23.78
C MET A 371 2.00 2.65 -23.07
N MET A 372 2.60 1.47 -23.04
CA MET A 372 3.93 1.26 -22.47
C MET A 372 5.02 2.02 -23.23
N ILE A 373 4.99 1.95 -24.56
CA ILE A 373 5.93 2.70 -25.39
C ILE A 373 5.87 4.20 -25.02
N VAL A 374 4.66 4.75 -24.95
CA VAL A 374 4.48 6.17 -24.66
C VAL A 374 4.87 6.53 -23.22
N LYS A 375 4.45 5.74 -22.23
CA LYS A 375 4.86 5.96 -20.82
C LYS A 375 6.37 5.93 -20.65
N ASN A 376 7.06 5.00 -21.33
CA ASN A 376 8.52 4.95 -21.34
C ASN A 376 9.14 6.19 -22.01
N CYS A 377 8.53 6.66 -23.11
CA CYS A 377 8.95 7.90 -23.77
C CYS A 377 8.73 9.15 -22.90
N VAL A 378 7.58 9.26 -22.24
CA VAL A 378 7.28 10.34 -21.30
C VAL A 378 8.31 10.39 -20.18
N ARG A 379 8.56 9.23 -19.53
CA ARG A 379 9.57 9.12 -18.49
C ARG A 379 10.96 9.54 -18.99
N TYR A 380 11.36 9.05 -20.13
CA TYR A 380 12.64 9.40 -20.73
C TYR A 380 12.80 10.91 -20.96
N VAL A 381 11.75 11.59 -21.43
CA VAL A 381 11.72 13.04 -21.61
C VAL A 381 11.83 13.80 -20.28
N ILE A 382 11.15 13.31 -19.24
CA ILE A 382 11.22 13.89 -17.88
C ILE A 382 12.63 13.77 -17.32
N GLU A 383 13.26 12.60 -17.40
CA GLU A 383 14.62 12.34 -16.94
C GLU A 383 15.64 13.26 -17.64
N HIS A 384 15.40 13.62 -18.91
CA HIS A 384 16.21 14.56 -19.68
C HIS A 384 15.72 16.02 -19.58
N LYS A 385 15.05 16.37 -18.46
CA LYS A 385 14.62 17.75 -18.11
C LYS A 385 13.77 18.43 -19.20
N ASN A 386 12.87 17.67 -19.82
CA ASN A 386 11.97 18.16 -20.88
C ASN A 386 12.73 18.90 -22.01
N ASN A 387 13.84 18.34 -22.45
CA ASN A 387 14.58 18.88 -23.56
C ASN A 387 13.65 19.19 -24.74
N LYS A 388 13.73 20.41 -25.28
CA LYS A 388 12.83 20.90 -26.34
C LYS A 388 12.69 19.94 -27.52
N TYR A 389 13.76 19.33 -27.95
CA TYR A 389 13.77 18.44 -29.12
C TYR A 389 13.16 17.06 -28.76
N MET A 390 13.37 16.61 -27.53
CA MET A 390 12.72 15.37 -27.04
C MET A 390 11.21 15.58 -26.84
N ALA A 391 10.80 16.77 -26.39
CA ALA A 391 9.39 17.13 -26.29
C ALA A 391 8.70 17.11 -27.68
N GLU A 392 9.33 17.68 -28.72
CA GLU A 392 8.84 17.62 -30.10
C GLU A 392 8.65 16.18 -30.57
N ARG A 393 9.63 15.33 -30.31
CA ARG A 393 9.59 13.92 -30.69
C ARG A 393 8.49 13.17 -29.94
N LEU A 394 8.29 13.50 -28.67
CA LEU A 394 7.21 12.91 -27.87
C LEU A 394 5.83 13.28 -28.45
N VAL A 395 5.67 14.51 -28.96
CA VAL A 395 4.44 14.89 -29.68
C VAL A 395 4.19 13.99 -30.89
N ASP A 396 5.24 13.73 -31.68
CA ASP A 396 5.12 12.81 -32.82
C ASP A 396 4.67 11.41 -32.40
N VAL A 397 5.22 10.88 -31.29
CA VAL A 397 4.81 9.56 -30.75
C VAL A 397 3.36 9.58 -30.28
N ILE A 398 2.95 10.59 -29.49
CA ILE A 398 1.59 10.71 -28.96
C ILE A 398 0.57 10.82 -30.09
N THR A 399 0.85 11.57 -31.13
CA THR A 399 -0.07 11.74 -32.28
C THR A 399 -0.15 10.52 -33.21
N LEU A 400 0.68 9.50 -33.00
CA LEU A 400 0.54 8.22 -33.68
C LEU A 400 -0.46 7.29 -33.01
N LEU A 401 -0.86 7.57 -31.78
CA LEU A 401 -1.75 6.72 -30.99
C LEU A 401 -3.20 6.79 -31.51
N PRO A 402 -4.00 5.74 -31.26
CA PRO A 402 -5.46 5.82 -31.35
C PRO A 402 -6.00 6.92 -30.43
N ARG A 403 -7.13 7.54 -30.83
CA ARG A 403 -7.71 8.71 -30.12
C ARG A 403 -7.92 8.47 -28.62
N ASP A 404 -8.41 7.30 -28.26
CA ASP A 404 -8.72 6.98 -26.87
C ASP A 404 -7.44 6.94 -26.01
N LEU A 405 -6.37 6.30 -26.50
CA LEU A 405 -5.08 6.28 -25.83
C LEU A 405 -4.43 7.68 -25.77
N MET A 406 -4.54 8.44 -26.85
CA MET A 406 -4.03 9.82 -26.89
C MET A 406 -4.71 10.67 -25.83
N THR A 407 -6.03 10.55 -25.67
CA THR A 407 -6.82 11.23 -24.63
C THR A 407 -6.31 10.87 -23.22
N MET A 408 -6.15 9.57 -22.97
CA MET A 408 -5.64 9.08 -21.67
C MET A 408 -4.26 9.65 -21.36
N VAL A 409 -3.35 9.60 -22.32
CA VAL A 409 -1.97 10.11 -22.15
C VAL A 409 -1.96 11.60 -21.91
N MET A 410 -2.69 12.40 -22.70
CA MET A 410 -2.76 13.85 -22.55
C MET A 410 -3.37 14.25 -21.20
N THR A 411 -4.42 13.55 -20.76
CA THR A 411 -5.06 13.78 -19.45
C THR A 411 -4.10 13.44 -18.29
N SER A 412 -3.37 12.34 -18.37
CA SER A 412 -2.36 11.97 -17.37
C SER A 412 -1.22 13.01 -17.33
N LEU A 413 -0.71 13.45 -18.50
CA LEU A 413 0.31 14.49 -18.56
C LEU A 413 -0.16 15.79 -17.91
N TYR A 414 -1.39 16.20 -18.15
CA TYR A 414 -1.97 17.40 -17.54
C TYR A 414 -2.08 17.28 -16.01
N LYS A 415 -2.51 16.13 -15.50
CA LYS A 415 -2.74 15.91 -14.06
C LYS A 415 -1.47 15.63 -13.28
N GLU A 416 -0.60 14.79 -13.81
CA GLU A 416 0.52 14.18 -13.08
C GLU A 416 1.88 14.79 -13.46
N HIS A 417 2.03 15.28 -14.71
CA HIS A 417 3.30 15.78 -15.26
C HIS A 417 3.14 17.16 -15.92
N ARG A 418 2.61 18.12 -15.17
CA ARG A 418 2.24 19.44 -15.68
C ARG A 418 3.40 20.22 -16.34
N SER A 419 4.63 20.05 -15.88
CA SER A 419 5.82 20.65 -16.49
C SER A 419 6.08 20.11 -17.90
N THR A 420 5.92 18.80 -18.08
CA THR A 420 6.05 18.14 -19.39
C THR A 420 4.91 18.53 -20.30
N HIS A 421 3.67 18.51 -19.82
CA HIS A 421 2.51 19.00 -20.56
C HIS A 421 2.72 20.41 -21.09
N ASN A 422 3.16 21.36 -20.24
CA ASN A 422 3.45 22.72 -20.64
C ASN A 422 4.57 22.80 -21.68
N ALA A 423 5.57 21.94 -21.61
CA ALA A 423 6.63 21.85 -22.62
C ALA A 423 6.06 21.39 -23.99
N LEU A 424 5.11 20.44 -23.99
CA LEU A 424 4.45 19.95 -25.21
C LEU A 424 3.49 20.99 -25.81
N CYS A 425 2.89 21.86 -25.01
CA CYS A 425 2.02 22.95 -25.47
C CYS A 425 2.77 24.01 -26.31
N ASN A 426 4.09 23.95 -26.45
CA ASN A 426 4.81 24.78 -27.41
C ASN A 426 4.66 24.28 -28.87
N TRP A 427 4.05 23.14 -29.10
CA TRP A 427 3.92 22.51 -30.42
C TRP A 427 2.48 22.58 -30.92
N PRO A 428 2.21 23.25 -32.07
CA PRO A 428 0.83 23.44 -32.58
C PRO A 428 0.05 22.14 -32.70
N LYS A 429 0.70 21.10 -33.20
CA LYS A 429 0.08 19.78 -33.38
C LYS A 429 -0.43 19.18 -32.06
N TYR A 430 0.24 19.41 -30.94
CA TYR A 430 -0.20 18.95 -29.62
C TYR A 430 -1.37 19.80 -29.12
N ILE A 431 -1.33 21.11 -29.33
CA ILE A 431 -2.41 22.02 -28.90
C ILE A 431 -3.70 21.72 -29.66
N GLU A 432 -3.63 21.54 -30.97
CA GLU A 432 -4.79 21.23 -31.82
C GLU A 432 -5.52 19.96 -31.34
N GLU A 433 -4.77 18.90 -31.04
CA GLU A 433 -5.33 17.66 -30.52
C GLU A 433 -5.88 17.84 -29.09
N TYR A 434 -5.16 18.57 -28.22
CA TYR A 434 -5.61 18.83 -26.85
C TYR A 434 -6.90 19.66 -26.81
N GLU A 435 -7.01 20.73 -27.61
CA GLU A 435 -8.23 21.55 -27.72
C GLU A 435 -9.40 20.76 -28.32
N ALA A 436 -9.12 19.86 -29.27
CA ALA A 436 -10.14 18.97 -29.82
C ALA A 436 -10.71 18.03 -28.73
N LEU A 437 -9.87 17.58 -27.80
CA LEU A 437 -10.29 16.76 -26.66
C LEU A 437 -11.08 17.56 -25.63
N GLU A 438 -10.69 18.78 -25.28
CA GLU A 438 -11.45 19.64 -24.37
C GLU A 438 -12.88 19.92 -24.88
N ARG A 439 -13.05 20.06 -26.19
CA ARG A 439 -14.38 20.25 -26.81
C ARG A 439 -15.29 19.01 -26.74
N LEU A 440 -14.71 17.81 -26.62
CA LEU A 440 -15.45 16.56 -26.46
C LEU A 440 -15.87 16.27 -25.02
N VAL A 441 -15.19 16.88 -24.05
CA VAL A 441 -15.42 16.66 -22.60
C VAL A 441 -16.36 17.74 -22.02
N ARG A 442 -16.55 18.85 -22.72
CA ARG A 442 -17.57 19.86 -22.42
C ARG A 442 -18.88 19.51 -23.08
#